data_673c2561f46e39a3d48c6061f9f16bf2
#
_entry.id   673c2561f46e39a3d48c6061f9f16bf2
#
_cell.length_a   1.000
_cell.length_b   1.000
_cell.length_c   1.000
_cell.angle_alpha   90.00
_cell.angle_beta   90.00
_cell.angle_gamma   90.00
#
_symmetry.space_group_name_H-M   'P 1'
#
loop_
_entity.id
_entity.type
_entity.pdbx_description
1 polymer ?
#
loop_
_entity_poly.entity_id
_entity_poly.type
_entity_poly.pdbx_seq_one_letter_code
_entity_poly.pdbx_strand_id
1 'polypeptide(L)'
;MNKKLNILIPMAGLGSRFQTSGYTVPKPLIPIEGKPMIQHAVDTLGVEGDYIFVTQKSHSLKSHLEAMYPGCKVIEIDYITKGSACTCLLAKKYINNDTPLIITNCDQIMWWDDKSFSTFIKNYPYDGLVVTYTSDTPKNSYIKLNRDGFGVELAEKQVISSISLNGIHYWRQGNDFVYSAETMIKNNENYNGEFYVAPTYNSLIKKGKKIGVYHIPNEQHNAVGTPEDLIKYADKTYEVI
;
A
#
# COMPACT_ATOMS: atom_id res chain seq x y z
N MET A 1 19.36 17.43 7.71
CA MET A 1 17.91 17.65 7.69
C MET A 1 17.25 16.30 7.46
N ASN A 2 16.42 15.79 8.39
CA ASN A 2 15.64 14.58 8.13
C ASN A 2 14.72 14.88 6.94
N LYS A 3 14.89 14.20 5.82
CA LYS A 3 13.95 14.29 4.70
C LYS A 3 12.60 13.81 5.22
N LYS A 4 11.57 14.63 5.09
CA LYS A 4 10.19 14.18 5.36
C LYS A 4 9.87 13.00 4.45
N LEU A 5 9.12 12.06 4.96
CA LEU A 5 8.65 10.89 4.22
C LEU A 5 7.31 11.21 3.54
N ASN A 6 7.15 10.89 2.27
CA ASN A 6 5.84 10.93 1.62
C ASN A 6 5.08 9.61 1.87
N ILE A 7 3.81 9.70 2.25
CA ILE A 7 2.94 8.54 2.45
C ILE A 7 1.76 8.66 1.48
N LEU A 8 1.75 7.82 0.45
CA LEU A 8 0.75 7.81 -0.59
C LEU A 8 -0.24 6.66 -0.39
N ILE A 9 -1.52 6.99 -0.36
CA ILE A 9 -2.61 6.04 -0.16
C ILE A 9 -3.56 6.10 -1.38
N PRO A 10 -3.41 5.16 -2.34
CA PRO A 10 -4.32 5.05 -3.47
C PRO A 10 -5.62 4.36 -3.03
N MET A 11 -6.70 5.12 -2.93
CA MET A 11 -8.00 4.62 -2.50
C MET A 11 -9.14 5.08 -3.42
N ALA A 12 -8.84 5.14 -4.73
CA ALA A 12 -9.79 5.53 -5.77
C ALA A 12 -10.58 4.34 -6.37
N GLY A 13 -10.50 3.15 -5.76
CA GLY A 13 -11.34 2.01 -6.13
C GLY A 13 -12.79 2.21 -5.69
N LEU A 14 -13.75 1.66 -6.44
CA LEU A 14 -15.19 1.83 -6.17
C LEU A 14 -15.67 1.15 -4.89
N GLY A 15 -14.94 0.17 -4.36
CA GLY A 15 -15.38 -0.59 -3.18
C GLY A 15 -16.60 -1.49 -3.45
N SER A 16 -16.76 -1.98 -4.69
CA SER A 16 -17.97 -2.67 -5.18
C SER A 16 -18.40 -3.85 -4.31
N ARG A 17 -17.44 -4.61 -3.76
CA ARG A 17 -17.75 -5.73 -2.84
C ARG A 17 -18.53 -5.31 -1.60
N PHE A 18 -18.19 -4.16 -1.03
CA PHE A 18 -18.94 -3.59 0.09
C PHE A 18 -20.31 -3.08 -0.35
N GLN A 19 -20.40 -2.41 -1.50
CA GLN A 19 -21.66 -1.91 -2.03
C GLN A 19 -22.66 -3.07 -2.30
N THR A 20 -22.20 -4.16 -2.89
CA THR A 20 -23.03 -5.35 -3.13
C THR A 20 -23.48 -6.06 -1.84
N SER A 21 -22.73 -5.86 -0.75
CA SER A 21 -23.10 -6.35 0.59
C SER A 21 -23.90 -5.34 1.42
N GLY A 22 -24.45 -4.28 0.79
CA GLY A 22 -25.38 -3.34 1.41
C GLY A 22 -24.73 -2.18 2.18
N TYR A 23 -23.41 -2.01 2.10
CA TYR A 23 -22.76 -0.84 2.69
C TYR A 23 -23.03 0.41 1.85
N THR A 24 -23.56 1.45 2.49
CA THR A 24 -23.93 2.72 1.85
C THR A 24 -22.84 3.79 1.90
N VAL A 25 -21.87 3.63 2.82
CA VAL A 25 -20.75 4.55 2.96
C VAL A 25 -19.58 4.12 2.09
N PRO A 26 -18.76 5.04 1.55
CA PRO A 26 -17.54 4.70 0.84
C PRO A 26 -16.61 3.82 1.67
N LYS A 27 -15.96 2.82 1.05
CA LYS A 27 -15.12 1.85 1.74
C LYS A 27 -14.15 2.47 2.77
N PRO A 28 -13.39 3.55 2.46
CA PRO A 28 -12.46 4.12 3.44
C PRO A 28 -13.11 4.68 4.70
N LEU A 29 -14.40 4.99 4.65
CA LEU A 29 -15.17 5.52 5.78
C LEU A 29 -15.97 4.46 6.54
N ILE A 30 -15.95 3.20 6.11
CA ILE A 30 -16.63 2.12 6.86
C ILE A 30 -16.08 2.11 8.29
N PRO A 31 -16.98 2.22 9.30
CA PRO A 31 -16.54 2.25 10.68
C PRO A 31 -16.10 0.85 11.14
N ILE A 32 -14.93 0.79 11.79
CA ILE A 32 -14.40 -0.38 12.47
C ILE A 32 -14.13 0.07 13.90
N GLU A 33 -14.75 -0.55 14.89
CA GLU A 33 -14.60 -0.17 16.31
C GLU A 33 -14.75 1.35 16.56
N GLY A 34 -15.68 1.99 15.85
CA GLY A 34 -15.99 3.41 16.01
C GLY A 34 -15.08 4.39 15.25
N LYS A 35 -14.07 3.91 14.52
CA LYS A 35 -13.18 4.74 13.68
C LYS A 35 -13.31 4.36 12.20
N PRO A 36 -13.14 5.30 11.26
CA PRO A 36 -13.08 4.99 9.82
C PRO A 36 -11.95 4.00 9.48
N MET A 37 -12.19 3.10 8.53
CA MET A 37 -11.19 2.14 8.04
C MET A 37 -9.86 2.81 7.67
N ILE A 38 -9.90 3.93 6.96
CA ILE A 38 -8.68 4.68 6.59
C ILE A 38 -7.92 5.19 7.83
N GLN A 39 -8.62 5.57 8.88
CA GLN A 39 -7.97 6.02 10.10
C GLN A 39 -7.23 4.86 10.79
N HIS A 40 -7.82 3.67 10.84
CA HIS A 40 -7.11 2.49 11.33
C HIS A 40 -5.86 2.17 10.52
N ALA A 41 -5.97 2.22 9.18
CA ALA A 41 -4.83 1.93 8.31
C ALA A 41 -3.67 2.91 8.54
N VAL A 42 -3.96 4.20 8.74
CA VAL A 42 -2.95 5.24 9.01
C VAL A 42 -2.40 5.13 10.42
N ASP A 43 -3.28 5.03 11.43
CA ASP A 43 -2.89 4.95 12.85
C ASP A 43 -1.96 3.75 13.09
N THR A 44 -2.30 2.58 12.52
CA THR A 44 -1.54 1.34 12.71
C THR A 44 -0.31 1.22 11.82
N LEU A 45 -0.18 2.03 10.75
CA LEU A 45 1.09 2.18 10.04
C LEU A 45 2.16 2.78 10.96
N GLY A 46 1.78 3.73 11.83
CA GLY A 46 2.62 4.29 12.86
C GLY A 46 3.83 5.09 12.36
N VAL A 47 3.78 5.57 11.12
CA VAL A 47 4.88 6.32 10.49
C VAL A 47 4.44 7.74 10.20
N GLU A 48 5.24 8.70 10.66
CA GLU A 48 4.99 10.12 10.40
C GLU A 48 5.49 10.53 9.01
N GLY A 49 4.68 11.33 8.29
CA GLY A 49 5.04 11.83 6.96
C GLY A 49 4.03 12.80 6.38
N ASP A 50 4.28 13.23 5.15
CA ASP A 50 3.35 14.06 4.37
C ASP A 50 2.36 13.14 3.64
N TYR A 51 1.09 13.13 4.07
CA TYR A 51 0.05 12.27 3.52
C TYR A 51 -0.47 12.78 2.18
N ILE A 52 -0.60 11.86 1.24
CA ILE A 52 -1.15 12.09 -0.11
C ILE A 52 -2.21 11.02 -0.36
N PHE A 53 -3.44 11.43 -0.57
CA PHE A 53 -4.56 10.54 -0.86
C PHE A 53 -5.01 10.71 -2.31
N VAL A 54 -5.29 9.59 -2.98
CA VAL A 54 -5.96 9.60 -4.29
C VAL A 54 -7.30 8.90 -4.12
N THR A 55 -8.40 9.61 -4.37
CA THR A 55 -9.76 9.14 -4.09
C THR A 55 -10.72 9.43 -5.24
N GLN A 56 -11.87 8.75 -5.25
CA GLN A 56 -12.98 9.08 -6.15
C GLN A 56 -13.68 10.37 -5.68
N LYS A 57 -13.96 11.27 -6.60
CA LYS A 57 -14.73 12.49 -6.35
C LYS A 57 -16.15 12.16 -5.83
N SER A 58 -16.75 11.10 -6.34
CA SER A 58 -18.06 10.61 -5.90
C SER A 58 -18.10 10.15 -4.44
N HIS A 59 -16.96 9.84 -3.85
CA HIS A 59 -16.87 9.44 -2.44
C HIS A 59 -16.89 10.63 -1.46
N SER A 60 -16.68 11.86 -1.94
CA SER A 60 -16.72 13.11 -1.15
C SER A 60 -15.82 13.06 0.11
N LEU A 61 -14.63 12.44 0.00
CA LEU A 61 -13.74 12.18 1.13
C LEU A 61 -12.87 13.37 1.52
N LYS A 62 -12.71 14.37 0.65
CA LYS A 62 -11.71 15.41 0.80
C LYS A 62 -11.80 16.14 2.15
N SER A 63 -12.98 16.64 2.51
CA SER A 63 -13.17 17.35 3.78
C SER A 63 -12.90 16.49 5.01
N HIS A 64 -13.26 15.20 4.95
CA HIS A 64 -12.97 14.24 6.03
C HIS A 64 -11.46 14.01 6.19
N LEU A 65 -10.75 13.82 5.07
CA LEU A 65 -9.30 13.60 5.09
C LEU A 65 -8.53 14.83 5.54
N GLU A 66 -8.93 16.03 5.10
CA GLU A 66 -8.31 17.29 5.50
C GLU A 66 -8.53 17.59 7.01
N ALA A 67 -9.68 17.16 7.56
CA ALA A 67 -9.96 17.26 8.99
C ALA A 67 -9.15 16.26 9.82
N MET A 68 -9.02 15.00 9.36
CA MET A 68 -8.26 13.96 10.05
C MET A 68 -6.73 14.18 9.94
N TYR A 69 -6.26 14.66 8.79
CA TYR A 69 -4.83 14.82 8.48
C TYR A 69 -4.53 16.22 7.96
N PRO A 70 -4.46 17.23 8.85
CA PRO A 70 -4.21 18.63 8.45
C PRO A 70 -2.95 18.77 7.61
N GLY A 71 -3.06 19.45 6.46
CA GLY A 71 -1.95 19.63 5.53
C GLY A 71 -1.75 18.49 4.51
N CYS A 72 -2.55 17.43 4.55
CA CYS A 72 -2.51 16.37 3.54
C CYS A 72 -2.82 16.90 2.15
N LYS A 73 -2.46 16.11 1.14
CA LYS A 73 -2.82 16.37 -0.27
C LYS A 73 -3.90 15.38 -0.68
N VAL A 74 -5.01 15.88 -1.20
CA VAL A 74 -6.10 15.05 -1.71
C VAL A 74 -6.24 15.27 -3.20
N ILE A 75 -6.12 14.20 -3.97
CA ILE A 75 -6.30 14.15 -5.42
C ILE A 75 -7.60 13.42 -5.68
N GLU A 76 -8.59 14.13 -6.22
CA GLU A 76 -9.89 13.56 -6.57
C GLU A 76 -9.97 13.28 -8.06
N ILE A 77 -10.44 12.09 -8.41
CA ILE A 77 -10.66 11.67 -9.80
C ILE A 77 -12.11 11.21 -9.99
N ASP A 78 -12.61 11.30 -11.20
CA ASP A 78 -13.99 10.92 -11.58
C ASP A 78 -14.04 9.78 -12.61
N TYR A 79 -12.93 9.06 -12.75
CA TYR A 79 -12.78 7.91 -13.63
C TYR A 79 -12.04 6.76 -12.94
N ILE A 80 -12.10 5.57 -13.54
CA ILE A 80 -11.37 4.39 -13.07
C ILE A 80 -10.02 4.32 -13.78
N THR A 81 -8.95 4.22 -13.01
CA THR A 81 -7.59 4.02 -13.55
C THR A 81 -7.35 2.58 -13.96
N LYS A 82 -6.31 2.34 -14.75
CA LYS A 82 -5.88 0.99 -15.14
C LYS A 82 -5.02 0.33 -14.06
N GLY A 83 -5.46 0.36 -12.80
CA GLY A 83 -4.80 -0.29 -11.67
C GLY A 83 -4.11 0.67 -10.70
N SER A 84 -3.64 0.10 -9.57
CA SER A 84 -3.12 0.87 -8.44
C SER A 84 -1.87 1.69 -8.75
N ALA A 85 -0.97 1.19 -9.61
CA ALA A 85 0.20 1.95 -10.03
C ALA A 85 -0.18 3.20 -10.84
N CYS A 86 -1.18 3.10 -11.72
CA CYS A 86 -1.71 4.26 -12.45
C CYS A 86 -2.35 5.27 -11.51
N THR A 87 -3.06 4.81 -10.48
CA THR A 87 -3.61 5.69 -9.45
C THR A 87 -2.50 6.43 -8.69
N CYS A 88 -1.45 5.74 -8.31
CA CYS A 88 -0.30 6.33 -7.61
C CYS A 88 0.41 7.39 -8.46
N LEU A 89 0.53 7.18 -9.77
CA LEU A 89 1.18 8.15 -10.68
C LEU A 89 0.44 9.49 -10.78
N LEU A 90 -0.84 9.57 -10.42
CA LEU A 90 -1.56 10.84 -10.33
C LEU A 90 -0.96 11.79 -9.27
N ALA A 91 -0.26 11.20 -8.29
CA ALA A 91 0.49 11.96 -7.29
C ALA A 91 1.91 12.36 -7.75
N LYS A 92 2.30 12.11 -9.02
CA LYS A 92 3.67 12.31 -9.55
C LYS A 92 4.26 13.67 -9.16
N LYS A 93 3.49 14.75 -9.22
CA LYS A 93 3.99 16.11 -8.87
C LYS A 93 4.50 16.25 -7.44
N TYR A 94 4.05 15.38 -6.53
CA TYR A 94 4.45 15.40 -5.12
C TYR A 94 5.57 14.39 -4.81
N ILE A 95 5.61 13.27 -5.54
CA ILE A 95 6.48 12.12 -5.22
C ILE A 95 7.66 11.95 -6.18
N ASN A 96 7.71 12.65 -7.32
CA ASN A 96 8.82 12.54 -8.28
C ASN A 96 10.03 13.37 -7.82
N ASN A 97 10.64 12.96 -6.73
CA ASN A 97 11.78 13.62 -6.10
C ASN A 97 12.59 12.61 -5.26
N ASP A 98 13.65 13.10 -4.57
CA ASP A 98 14.53 12.28 -3.74
C ASP A 98 13.98 12.04 -2.33
N THR A 99 12.75 12.46 -2.02
CA THR A 99 12.12 12.19 -0.72
C THR A 99 11.71 10.71 -0.67
N PRO A 100 11.95 10.01 0.43
CA PRO A 100 11.46 8.66 0.61
C PRO A 100 9.93 8.58 0.45
N LEU A 101 9.45 7.46 -0.08
CA LEU A 101 8.04 7.22 -0.36
C LEU A 101 7.60 5.91 0.29
N ILE A 102 6.48 5.95 1.02
CA ILE A 102 5.67 4.77 1.32
C ILE A 102 4.40 4.83 0.46
N ILE A 103 4.05 3.70 -0.16
CA ILE A 103 2.72 3.46 -0.72
C ILE A 103 2.08 2.38 0.14
N THR A 104 0.87 2.63 0.64
CA THR A 104 0.13 1.69 1.47
C THR A 104 -1.34 1.64 1.13
N ASN A 105 -2.00 0.53 1.46
CA ASN A 105 -3.43 0.34 1.29
C ASN A 105 -4.22 1.09 2.37
N CYS A 106 -5.50 1.38 2.09
CA CYS A 106 -6.44 1.98 3.04
C CYS A 106 -7.24 0.94 3.85
N ASP A 107 -6.99 -0.34 3.66
CA ASP A 107 -7.84 -1.46 4.08
C ASP A 107 -7.06 -2.59 4.78
N GLN A 108 -6.07 -2.19 5.57
CA GLN A 108 -5.30 -3.11 6.41
C GLN A 108 -5.07 -2.50 7.79
N ILE A 109 -5.09 -3.34 8.81
CA ILE A 109 -4.83 -2.98 10.21
C ILE A 109 -3.62 -3.77 10.69
N MET A 110 -2.60 -3.08 11.18
CA MET A 110 -1.35 -3.71 11.60
C MET A 110 -1.33 -3.86 13.12
N TRP A 111 -1.02 -5.07 13.61
CA TRP A 111 -0.77 -5.35 15.03
C TRP A 111 0.71 -5.58 15.27
N TRP A 112 1.50 -4.58 14.99
CA TRP A 112 2.96 -4.65 15.02
C TRP A 112 3.60 -3.54 15.86
N ASP A 113 4.91 -3.63 16.09
CA ASP A 113 5.70 -2.55 16.66
C ASP A 113 6.05 -1.52 15.56
N ASP A 114 5.23 -0.50 15.46
CA ASP A 114 5.36 0.59 14.50
C ASP A 114 6.67 1.39 14.70
N LYS A 115 7.15 1.51 15.95
CA LYS A 115 8.42 2.18 16.26
C LYS A 115 9.62 1.41 15.73
N SER A 116 9.61 0.09 15.85
CA SER A 116 10.63 -0.78 15.27
C SER A 116 10.63 -0.66 13.75
N PHE A 117 9.46 -0.69 13.10
CA PHE A 117 9.37 -0.49 11.65
C PHE A 117 9.85 0.90 11.23
N SER A 118 9.38 1.96 11.89
CA SER A 118 9.80 3.35 11.61
C SER A 118 11.32 3.53 11.76
N THR A 119 11.91 2.93 12.80
CA THR A 119 13.36 2.97 13.00
C THR A 119 14.10 2.19 11.92
N PHE A 120 13.58 1.03 11.54
CA PHE A 120 14.15 0.20 10.49
C PHE A 120 14.22 0.94 9.16
N ILE A 121 13.11 1.55 8.68
CA ILE A 121 13.11 2.26 7.39
C ILE A 121 14.00 3.50 7.38
N LYS A 122 14.11 4.23 8.50
CA LYS A 122 15.00 5.41 8.62
C LYS A 122 16.46 5.05 8.40
N ASN A 123 16.87 3.87 8.84
CA ASN A 123 18.25 3.38 8.78
C ASN A 123 18.48 2.40 7.59
N TYR A 124 17.43 2.14 6.80
CA TYR A 124 17.51 1.18 5.71
C TYR A 124 18.36 1.71 4.55
N PRO A 125 19.48 1.04 4.20
CA PRO A 125 20.47 1.60 3.29
C PRO A 125 20.17 1.32 1.82
N TYR A 126 19.19 0.45 1.52
CA TYR A 126 18.91 0.00 0.16
C TYR A 126 17.80 0.80 -0.53
N ASP A 127 17.57 0.49 -1.81
CA ASP A 127 16.73 1.32 -2.69
C ASP A 127 15.24 1.15 -2.47
N GLY A 128 14.80 -0.04 -2.05
CA GLY A 128 13.39 -0.33 -1.79
C GLY A 128 13.19 -1.45 -0.78
N LEU A 129 11.99 -1.49 -0.21
CA LEU A 129 11.58 -2.46 0.78
C LEU A 129 10.10 -2.78 0.60
N VAL A 130 9.72 -4.04 0.82
CA VAL A 130 8.31 -4.46 0.91
C VAL A 130 8.07 -5.15 2.25
N VAL A 131 6.93 -4.87 2.88
CA VAL A 131 6.50 -5.60 4.08
C VAL A 131 5.85 -6.90 3.62
N THR A 132 6.23 -8.01 4.24
CA THR A 132 5.83 -9.35 3.81
C THR A 132 5.39 -10.22 4.97
N TYR A 133 4.59 -11.23 4.65
CA TYR A 133 4.14 -12.29 5.55
C TYR A 133 4.07 -13.61 4.78
N THR A 134 3.84 -14.74 5.45
CA THR A 134 3.76 -16.04 4.78
C THR A 134 2.34 -16.30 4.25
N SER A 135 2.21 -16.62 2.95
CA SER A 135 0.94 -16.97 2.31
C SER A 135 1.17 -17.78 1.04
N ASP A 136 0.14 -18.51 0.61
CA ASP A 136 0.06 -19.24 -0.66
C ASP A 136 -1.19 -18.86 -1.47
N THR A 137 -1.93 -17.83 -1.02
CA THR A 137 -3.18 -17.38 -1.63
C THR A 137 -2.95 -16.69 -2.99
N PRO A 138 -3.49 -17.19 -4.11
CA PRO A 138 -3.24 -16.63 -5.44
C PRO A 138 -3.86 -15.24 -5.67
N LYS A 139 -4.45 -14.64 -4.64
CA LYS A 139 -5.00 -13.28 -4.67
C LYS A 139 -3.96 -12.20 -4.33
N ASN A 140 -2.80 -12.60 -3.81
CA ASN A 140 -1.77 -11.70 -3.28
C ASN A 140 -0.67 -11.41 -4.32
N SER A 141 0.14 -10.41 -4.01
CA SER A 141 1.43 -10.20 -4.65
C SER A 141 2.52 -10.96 -3.91
N TYR A 142 3.58 -11.37 -4.60
CA TYR A 142 4.67 -12.18 -4.07
C TYR A 142 6.03 -11.63 -4.46
N ILE A 143 7.06 -11.92 -3.65
CA ILE A 143 8.45 -11.62 -3.95
C ILE A 143 9.30 -12.90 -3.85
N LYS A 144 10.17 -13.12 -4.84
CA LYS A 144 11.20 -14.14 -4.81
C LYS A 144 12.54 -13.52 -4.44
N LEU A 145 13.28 -14.14 -3.53
CA LEU A 145 14.56 -13.64 -3.04
C LEU A 145 15.74 -14.44 -3.58
N ASN A 146 16.88 -13.78 -3.71
CA ASN A 146 18.17 -14.45 -3.93
C ASN A 146 18.77 -14.96 -2.58
N ARG A 147 19.96 -15.55 -2.65
CA ARG A 147 20.66 -16.08 -1.46
C ARG A 147 21.04 -14.99 -0.44
N ASP A 148 21.17 -13.75 -0.89
CA ASP A 148 21.56 -12.61 -0.04
C ASP A 148 20.31 -11.92 0.59
N GLY A 149 19.09 -12.44 0.36
CA GLY A 149 17.84 -11.91 0.90
C GLY A 149 17.27 -10.72 0.12
N PHE A 150 17.73 -10.45 -1.10
CA PHE A 150 17.18 -9.38 -1.95
C PHE A 150 16.25 -9.93 -3.01
N GLY A 151 15.23 -9.11 -3.35
CA GLY A 151 14.26 -9.41 -4.40
C GLY A 151 14.91 -9.59 -5.77
N VAL A 152 14.53 -10.65 -6.46
CA VAL A 152 14.88 -10.91 -7.86
C VAL A 152 13.68 -10.82 -8.79
N GLU A 153 12.48 -10.99 -8.25
CA GLU A 153 11.23 -10.93 -8.98
C GLU A 153 10.07 -10.60 -8.03
N LEU A 154 9.17 -9.72 -8.46
CA LEU A 154 7.88 -9.52 -7.83
C LEU A 154 6.77 -9.79 -8.83
N ALA A 155 5.75 -10.54 -8.42
CA ALA A 155 4.62 -10.90 -9.25
C ALA A 155 3.28 -10.59 -8.56
N GLU A 156 2.31 -10.16 -9.35
CA GLU A 156 0.94 -9.91 -8.91
C GLU A 156 0.07 -11.13 -9.18
N LYS A 157 -0.65 -11.60 -8.16
CA LYS A 157 -1.59 -12.72 -8.25
C LYS A 157 -1.00 -14.02 -8.84
N GLN A 158 0.30 -14.20 -8.64
CA GLN A 158 1.04 -15.40 -9.03
C GLN A 158 1.91 -15.84 -7.85
N VAL A 159 1.71 -17.05 -7.37
CA VAL A 159 2.46 -17.61 -6.24
C VAL A 159 3.83 -18.06 -6.73
N ILE A 160 4.81 -17.17 -6.71
CA ILE A 160 6.21 -17.46 -7.12
C ILE A 160 7.11 -17.82 -5.94
N SER A 161 6.59 -17.71 -4.71
CA SER A 161 7.25 -18.05 -3.43
C SER A 161 6.19 -18.15 -2.35
N SER A 162 6.57 -18.44 -1.10
CA SER A 162 5.71 -18.30 0.09
C SER A 162 5.75 -16.91 0.72
N ILE A 163 6.50 -15.95 0.16
CA ILE A 163 6.70 -14.62 0.71
C ILE A 163 5.71 -13.67 0.03
N SER A 164 4.59 -13.44 0.70
CA SER A 164 3.50 -12.56 0.21
C SER A 164 3.69 -11.13 0.70
N LEU A 165 3.33 -10.16 -0.14
CA LEU A 165 3.32 -8.75 0.23
C LEU A 165 2.02 -8.39 0.95
N ASN A 166 2.12 -7.54 1.97
CA ASN A 166 0.94 -7.07 2.70
C ASN A 166 0.36 -5.74 2.19
N GLY A 167 1.01 -5.11 1.20
CA GLY A 167 0.56 -3.85 0.62
C GLY A 167 1.26 -2.60 1.16
N ILE A 168 2.24 -2.74 2.06
CA ILE A 168 3.14 -1.64 2.46
C ILE A 168 4.42 -1.74 1.64
N HIS A 169 4.69 -0.70 0.87
CA HIS A 169 5.80 -0.59 -0.07
C HIS A 169 6.62 0.64 0.25
N TYR A 170 7.95 0.54 0.29
CA TYR A 170 8.86 1.64 0.54
C TYR A 170 9.86 1.81 -0.60
N TRP A 171 10.08 3.03 -1.02
CA TRP A 171 11.17 3.47 -1.90
C TRP A 171 12.02 4.49 -1.16
N ARG A 172 13.34 4.35 -1.26
CA ARG A 172 14.28 5.33 -0.71
C ARG A 172 14.16 6.70 -1.38
N GLN A 173 13.70 6.71 -2.61
CA GLN A 173 13.43 7.90 -3.41
C GLN A 173 12.12 7.73 -4.19
N GLY A 174 11.22 8.68 -4.09
CA GLY A 174 9.94 8.61 -4.78
C GLY A 174 10.06 8.62 -6.31
N ASN A 175 11.10 9.25 -6.85
CA ASN A 175 11.38 9.23 -8.29
C ASN A 175 11.69 7.82 -8.82
N ASP A 176 12.21 6.91 -8.00
CA ASP A 176 12.41 5.51 -8.38
C ASP A 176 11.08 4.79 -8.63
N PHE A 177 10.07 5.05 -7.81
CA PHE A 177 8.71 4.54 -8.06
C PHE A 177 8.15 5.09 -9.36
N VAL A 178 8.22 6.42 -9.57
CA VAL A 178 7.71 7.07 -10.78
C VAL A 178 8.35 6.49 -12.03
N TYR A 179 9.69 6.43 -12.04
CA TYR A 179 10.45 5.81 -13.14
C TYR A 179 9.99 4.37 -13.42
N SER A 180 9.85 3.56 -12.37
CA SER A 180 9.50 2.14 -12.48
C SER A 180 8.09 1.93 -13.00
N ALA A 181 7.13 2.69 -12.46
CA ALA A 181 5.74 2.59 -12.87
C ALA A 181 5.56 3.05 -14.33
N GLU A 182 6.20 4.15 -14.74
CA GLU A 182 6.16 4.61 -16.13
C GLU A 182 6.83 3.62 -17.09
N THR A 183 7.94 3.00 -16.68
CA THR A 183 8.61 1.95 -17.46
C THR A 183 7.72 0.72 -17.63
N MET A 184 7.11 0.24 -16.55
CA MET A 184 6.18 -0.90 -16.56
C MET A 184 4.99 -0.64 -17.49
N ILE A 185 4.39 0.56 -17.43
CA ILE A 185 3.27 0.94 -18.31
C ILE A 185 3.71 1.04 -19.76
N LYS A 186 4.85 1.67 -20.04
CA LYS A 186 5.42 1.79 -21.39
C LYS A 186 5.66 0.41 -22.02
N ASN A 187 6.13 -0.54 -21.25
CA ASN A 187 6.40 -1.91 -21.69
C ASN A 187 5.14 -2.78 -21.71
N ASN A 188 3.98 -2.25 -21.30
CA ASN A 188 2.72 -2.98 -21.15
C ASN A 188 2.83 -4.23 -20.24
N GLU A 189 3.69 -4.16 -19.22
CA GLU A 189 3.87 -5.21 -18.21
C GLU A 189 2.71 -5.13 -17.20
N ASN A 190 1.58 -5.77 -17.50
CA ASN A 190 0.34 -5.71 -16.71
C ASN A 190 -0.16 -7.12 -16.32
N TYR A 191 -1.09 -7.19 -15.37
CA TYR A 191 -1.84 -8.39 -15.04
C TYR A 191 -3.33 -8.17 -15.34
N ASN A 192 -3.89 -8.92 -16.29
CA ASN A 192 -5.27 -8.80 -16.74
C ASN A 192 -5.70 -7.37 -17.12
N GLY A 193 -4.81 -6.60 -17.76
CA GLY A 193 -5.06 -5.22 -18.18
C GLY A 193 -4.88 -4.17 -17.09
N GLU A 194 -4.48 -4.56 -15.88
CA GLU A 194 -4.24 -3.65 -14.76
C GLU A 194 -2.75 -3.59 -14.38
N PHE A 195 -2.29 -2.39 -14.02
CA PHE A 195 -0.93 -2.12 -13.55
C PHE A 195 -0.91 -1.99 -12.04
N TYR A 196 -0.24 -2.92 -11.37
CA TYR A 196 -0.16 -2.99 -9.91
C TYR A 196 1.15 -2.43 -9.37
N VAL A 197 1.17 -2.06 -8.08
CA VAL A 197 2.34 -1.45 -7.44
C VAL A 197 3.50 -2.44 -7.30
N ALA A 198 3.24 -3.67 -6.86
CA ALA A 198 4.30 -4.64 -6.58
C ALA A 198 5.22 -4.93 -7.78
N PRO A 199 4.74 -5.19 -9.00
CA PRO A 199 5.61 -5.47 -10.15
C PRO A 199 6.49 -4.27 -10.58
N THR A 200 6.20 -3.04 -10.13
CA THR A 200 7.03 -1.88 -10.47
C THR A 200 8.49 -2.06 -10.05
N TYR A 201 8.74 -2.76 -8.94
CA TYR A 201 10.10 -3.03 -8.46
C TYR A 201 10.97 -3.82 -9.46
N ASN A 202 10.37 -4.60 -10.36
CA ASN A 202 11.13 -5.38 -11.35
C ASN A 202 12.00 -4.50 -12.25
N SER A 203 11.54 -3.28 -12.57
CA SER A 203 12.34 -2.32 -13.34
C SER A 203 13.58 -1.83 -12.58
N LEU A 204 13.48 -1.71 -11.25
CA LEU A 204 14.62 -1.34 -10.39
C LEU A 204 15.59 -2.50 -10.22
N ILE A 205 15.08 -3.72 -10.03
CA ILE A 205 15.88 -4.94 -9.94
C ILE A 205 16.70 -5.14 -11.21
N LYS A 206 16.11 -4.95 -12.39
CA LYS A 206 16.80 -4.98 -13.70
C LYS A 206 17.93 -3.93 -13.79
N LYS A 207 17.88 -2.85 -13.01
CA LYS A 207 18.94 -1.82 -12.89
C LYS A 207 19.97 -2.12 -11.81
N GLY A 208 19.90 -3.27 -11.15
CA GLY A 208 20.81 -3.66 -10.07
C GLY A 208 20.50 -3.01 -8.72
N LYS A 209 19.34 -2.36 -8.56
CA LYS A 209 18.91 -1.82 -7.28
C LYS A 209 18.49 -2.93 -6.33
N LYS A 210 18.70 -2.72 -5.03
CA LYS A 210 18.46 -3.70 -3.98
C LYS A 210 17.10 -3.47 -3.32
N ILE A 211 16.21 -4.46 -3.46
CA ILE A 211 14.88 -4.48 -2.86
C ILE A 211 14.88 -5.54 -1.77
N GLY A 212 14.68 -5.15 -0.53
CA GLY A 212 14.61 -6.08 0.59
C GLY A 212 13.20 -6.34 1.08
N VAL A 213 13.13 -7.09 2.18
CA VAL A 213 11.87 -7.44 2.83
C VAL A 213 11.92 -7.09 4.31
N TYR A 214 10.77 -6.67 4.85
CA TYR A 214 10.49 -6.62 6.27
C TYR A 214 9.43 -7.67 6.55
N HIS A 215 9.87 -8.86 6.98
CA HIS A 215 8.96 -10.00 7.18
C HIS A 215 8.33 -9.93 8.57
N ILE A 216 7.01 -10.07 8.62
CA ILE A 216 6.21 -10.04 9.85
C ILE A 216 5.48 -11.37 10.07
N PRO A 217 5.20 -11.75 11.31
CA PRO A 217 4.26 -12.82 11.65
C PRO A 217 2.86 -12.55 11.02
N ASN A 218 2.16 -13.62 10.62
CA ASN A 218 0.86 -13.52 9.94
C ASN A 218 -0.21 -12.83 10.79
N GLU A 219 -0.17 -13.01 12.10
CA GLU A 219 -1.11 -12.42 13.05
C GLU A 219 -1.00 -10.89 13.14
N GLN A 220 0.13 -10.33 12.72
CA GLN A 220 0.34 -8.88 12.69
C GLN A 220 -0.32 -8.19 11.49
N HIS A 221 -0.71 -8.95 10.46
CA HIS A 221 -1.38 -8.43 9.27
C HIS A 221 -2.88 -8.77 9.29
N ASN A 222 -3.73 -7.77 9.32
CA ASN A 222 -5.18 -7.93 9.29
C ASN A 222 -5.75 -7.15 8.10
N ALA A 223 -6.09 -7.88 7.04
CA ALA A 223 -6.83 -7.31 5.93
C ALA A 223 -8.27 -7.02 6.36
N VAL A 224 -8.81 -5.87 5.93
CA VAL A 224 -10.20 -5.46 6.14
C VAL A 224 -10.82 -4.99 4.81
N GLY A 225 -10.31 -5.52 3.71
CA GLY A 225 -10.59 -5.08 2.33
C GLY A 225 -11.88 -5.60 1.73
N THR A 226 -12.52 -6.59 2.38
CA THR A 226 -13.81 -7.16 1.98
C THR A 226 -14.72 -7.32 3.19
N PRO A 227 -16.05 -7.46 3.01
CA PRO A 227 -16.96 -7.78 4.12
C PRO A 227 -16.54 -9.03 4.90
N GLU A 228 -16.07 -10.06 4.21
CA GLU A 228 -15.58 -11.30 4.83
C GLU A 228 -14.32 -11.07 5.67
N ASP A 229 -13.42 -10.19 5.21
CA ASP A 229 -12.23 -9.82 5.97
C ASP A 229 -12.59 -9.05 7.23
N LEU A 230 -13.59 -8.15 7.18
CA LEU A 230 -14.09 -7.43 8.35
C LEU A 230 -14.67 -8.38 9.40
N ILE A 231 -15.44 -9.39 8.99
CA ILE A 231 -15.98 -10.41 9.90
C ILE A 231 -14.83 -11.15 10.58
N LYS A 232 -13.84 -11.62 9.82
CA LYS A 232 -12.66 -12.30 10.37
C LYS A 232 -11.87 -11.42 11.33
N TYR A 233 -11.76 -10.13 11.04
CA TYR A 233 -11.09 -9.18 11.93
C TYR A 233 -11.85 -9.03 13.24
N ALA A 234 -13.19 -8.86 13.17
CA ALA A 234 -14.04 -8.75 14.35
C ALA A 234 -13.95 -10.02 15.24
N ASP A 235 -14.01 -11.21 14.64
CA ASP A 235 -13.88 -12.48 15.39
C ASP A 235 -12.55 -12.54 16.15
N LYS A 236 -11.43 -12.15 15.51
CA LYS A 236 -10.12 -12.10 16.16
C LYS A 236 -10.07 -11.12 17.35
N THR A 237 -10.72 -9.96 17.24
CA THR A 237 -10.72 -8.96 18.32
C THR A 237 -11.54 -9.42 19.53
N TYR A 238 -12.60 -10.22 19.32
CA TYR A 238 -13.40 -10.78 20.40
C TYR A 238 -12.70 -11.96 21.13
N GLU A 239 -11.80 -12.68 20.46
CA GLU A 239 -11.04 -13.79 21.08
C GLU A 239 -9.89 -13.30 22.00
N VAL A 240 -9.51 -12.05 21.92
CA VAL A 240 -8.38 -11.45 22.68
C VAL A 240 -8.85 -10.75 23.96
N ILE A 241 -10.18 -10.62 24.18
CA ILE A 241 -10.80 -10.04 25.38
C ILE A 241 -11.25 -11.14 26.30
#